data_80bb245373a81ce9753b5a10bbe8a739
#
_entry.id   80bb245373a81ce9753b5a10bbe8a739
#
_cell.length_a   1.000
_cell.length_b   1.000
_cell.length_c   1.000
_cell.angle_alpha   90.00
_cell.angle_beta   90.00
_cell.angle_gamma   90.00
#
_symmetry.space_group_name_H-M   'P 1'
#
loop_
_entity.id
_entity.type
_entity.pdbx_description
1 polymer ?
#
loop_
_entity_poly.entity_id
_entity_poly.type
_entity_poly.pdbx_seq_one_letter_code
_entity_poly.pdbx_strand_id
1 'polypeptide(L)'
;EQKKVCLVESYQQIKDMSKENIVFITHSLGSRILVDSFTDIVEQVYAQSRTTRPEAQKIINELKNQELTVYMLANQLPMLQIGRKKPKINNRIPEYCSPKGKHYQDRVFKKVNIVAFSDPNDILSYDVPQRFVDTYFDSRMCPAVTNVNLNVAEEISAFGMSVVNPVTAHTEYDNDVRIIEMIAQGTNDFKSNPLLSKKCKMTLLQD
;
A
#
# COMPACT_ATOMS: atom_id res chain seq x y z
N GLU A 1 -3.44 17.62 23.53
CA GLU A 1 -3.45 18.84 22.68
C GLU A 1 -2.48 18.74 21.51
N GLN A 2 -1.23 18.32 21.70
CA GLN A 2 -0.23 18.17 20.62
C GLN A 2 -0.64 17.21 19.49
N LYS A 3 -1.33 16.10 19.78
CA LYS A 3 -1.85 15.17 18.76
C LYS A 3 -2.93 15.78 17.85
N LYS A 4 -3.72 16.72 18.37
CA LYS A 4 -4.75 17.41 17.56
C LYS A 4 -4.14 18.43 16.60
N VAL A 5 -3.06 19.08 16.97
CA VAL A 5 -2.39 20.08 16.13
C VAL A 5 -1.72 19.42 14.92
N CYS A 6 -0.99 18.32 15.10
CA CYS A 6 -0.38 17.58 14.00
C CYS A 6 -1.40 17.05 12.97
N LEU A 7 -2.59 16.61 13.43
CA LEU A 7 -3.66 16.16 12.54
C LEU A 7 -4.24 17.31 11.70
N VAL A 8 -4.36 18.50 12.26
CA VAL A 8 -4.89 19.68 11.55
C VAL A 8 -3.91 20.21 10.52
N GLU A 9 -2.63 20.27 10.83
CA GLU A 9 -1.59 20.69 9.88
C GLU A 9 -1.41 19.70 8.73
N SER A 10 -1.35 18.42 9.03
CA SER A 10 -1.31 17.36 8.01
C SER A 10 -2.56 17.37 7.12
N TYR A 11 -3.71 17.67 7.71
CA TYR A 11 -4.97 17.78 6.99
C TYR A 11 -5.00 18.97 6.04
N GLN A 12 -4.48 20.15 6.45
CA GLN A 12 -4.40 21.33 5.60
C GLN A 12 -3.44 21.09 4.42
N GLN A 13 -2.29 20.44 4.68
CA GLN A 13 -1.35 20.05 3.62
C GLN A 13 -1.99 19.07 2.63
N ILE A 14 -2.73 18.06 3.09
CA ILE A 14 -3.46 17.12 2.22
C ILE A 14 -4.52 17.88 1.39
N LYS A 15 -5.18 18.86 1.95
CA LYS A 15 -6.16 19.69 1.24
C LYS A 15 -5.54 20.52 0.11
N ASP A 16 -4.37 21.06 0.32
CA ASP A 16 -3.65 21.83 -0.69
C ASP A 16 -3.05 20.91 -1.77
N MET A 17 -2.75 19.65 -1.44
CA MET A 17 -2.28 18.60 -2.35
C MET A 17 -3.43 17.85 -3.06
N SER A 18 -4.69 18.17 -2.82
CA SER A 18 -5.86 17.43 -3.35
C SER A 18 -5.96 17.39 -4.89
N LYS A 19 -5.13 18.13 -5.58
CA LYS A 19 -5.01 18.12 -7.06
C LYS A 19 -3.84 17.27 -7.57
N GLU A 20 -3.01 16.76 -6.69
CA GLU A 20 -1.81 15.98 -7.02
C GLU A 20 -1.99 14.52 -6.59
N ASN A 21 -1.30 13.62 -7.29
CA ASN A 21 -1.27 12.21 -6.90
C ASN A 21 -0.46 12.06 -5.62
N ILE A 22 -1.09 11.60 -4.55
CA ILE A 22 -0.41 11.33 -3.28
C ILE A 22 0.26 9.96 -3.36
N VAL A 23 1.58 9.95 -3.11
CA VAL A 23 2.40 8.75 -3.06
C VAL A 23 2.93 8.55 -1.65
N PHE A 24 2.75 7.36 -1.11
CA PHE A 24 3.32 6.93 0.17
C PHE A 24 4.42 5.91 -0.09
N ILE A 25 5.56 6.08 0.57
CA ILE A 25 6.64 5.10 0.57
C ILE A 25 6.83 4.66 2.01
N THR A 26 6.77 3.37 2.26
CA THR A 26 6.94 2.78 3.59
C THR A 26 8.00 1.69 3.55
N HIS A 27 8.67 1.47 4.67
CA HIS A 27 9.64 0.39 4.83
C HIS A 27 9.27 -0.46 6.04
N SER A 28 9.32 -1.78 5.89
CA SER A 28 9.18 -2.74 6.99
C SER A 28 7.88 -2.53 7.79
N LEU A 29 7.97 -2.28 9.09
CA LEU A 29 6.85 -1.98 9.99
C LEU A 29 5.99 -0.78 9.52
N GLY A 30 6.56 0.16 8.76
CA GLY A 30 5.86 1.32 8.21
C GLY A 30 4.64 0.94 7.38
N SER A 31 4.68 -0.20 6.69
CA SER A 31 3.55 -0.74 5.92
C SER A 31 2.34 -1.01 6.81
N ARG A 32 2.58 -1.55 8.01
CA ARG A 32 1.51 -1.82 8.98
C ARG A 32 0.94 -0.54 9.57
N ILE A 33 1.81 0.39 9.95
CA ILE A 33 1.40 1.69 10.50
C ILE A 33 0.50 2.43 9.50
N LEU A 34 0.86 2.44 8.23
CA LEU A 34 0.08 3.10 7.18
C LEU A 34 -1.29 2.44 6.98
N VAL A 35 -1.37 1.11 6.92
CA VAL A 35 -2.64 0.40 6.78
C VAL A 35 -3.56 0.61 7.98
N ASP A 36 -3.01 0.64 9.20
CA ASP A 36 -3.78 0.98 10.40
C ASP A 36 -4.31 2.41 10.32
N SER A 37 -3.47 3.38 9.91
CA SER A 37 -3.87 4.78 9.74
C SER A 37 -4.98 4.95 8.71
N PHE A 38 -4.88 4.25 7.57
CA PHE A 38 -5.95 4.26 6.56
C PHE A 38 -7.24 3.64 7.10
N THR A 39 -7.15 2.56 7.85
CA THR A 39 -8.32 1.93 8.47
C THR A 39 -9.01 2.89 9.44
N ASP A 40 -8.24 3.61 10.24
CA ASP A 40 -8.77 4.62 11.18
C ASP A 40 -9.41 5.79 10.42
N ILE A 41 -8.79 6.29 9.35
CA ILE A 41 -9.36 7.33 8.48
C ILE A 41 -10.70 6.87 7.90
N VAL A 42 -10.75 5.66 7.37
CA VAL A 42 -11.96 5.07 6.79
C VAL A 42 -13.09 4.97 7.82
N GLU A 43 -12.80 4.52 9.04
CA GLU A 43 -13.79 4.46 10.11
C GLU A 43 -14.29 5.86 10.51
N GLN A 44 -13.40 6.84 10.62
CA GLN A 44 -13.76 8.22 10.97
C GLN A 44 -14.59 8.89 9.87
N VAL A 45 -14.18 8.76 8.60
CA VAL A 45 -14.91 9.30 7.44
C VAL A 45 -16.30 8.68 7.34
N TYR A 46 -16.40 7.36 7.53
CA TYR A 46 -17.69 6.68 7.49
C TYR A 46 -18.61 7.11 8.64
N ALA A 47 -18.07 7.27 9.84
CA ALA A 47 -18.83 7.79 10.99
C ALA A 47 -19.35 9.22 10.72
N GLN A 48 -18.54 10.05 10.05
CA GLN A 48 -18.90 11.43 9.71
C GLN A 48 -19.78 11.55 8.44
N SER A 49 -19.84 10.53 7.59
CA SER A 49 -20.64 10.55 6.35
C SER A 49 -22.13 10.77 6.60
N ARG A 50 -22.59 10.49 7.81
CA ARG A 50 -23.97 10.73 8.27
C ARG A 50 -24.17 12.12 8.87
N THR A 51 -23.14 12.95 8.93
CA THR A 51 -23.28 14.33 9.43
C THR A 51 -23.84 15.24 8.36
N THR A 52 -24.60 16.24 8.77
CA THR A 52 -25.14 17.28 7.88
C THR A 52 -24.19 18.47 7.72
N ARG A 53 -22.97 18.43 8.30
CA ARG A 53 -22.00 19.52 8.22
C ARG A 53 -21.43 19.64 6.79
N PRO A 54 -21.61 20.77 6.09
CA PRO A 54 -21.21 20.92 4.68
C PRO A 54 -19.71 20.72 4.46
N GLU A 55 -18.88 21.19 5.39
CA GLU A 55 -17.42 21.05 5.31
C GLU A 55 -16.98 19.58 5.36
N ALA A 56 -17.58 18.79 6.28
CA ALA A 56 -17.28 17.37 6.36
C ALA A 56 -17.70 16.62 5.09
N GLN A 57 -18.85 16.97 4.52
CA GLN A 57 -19.32 16.39 3.26
C GLN A 57 -18.41 16.73 2.09
N LYS A 58 -17.87 17.93 2.04
CA LYS A 58 -16.91 18.34 1.01
C LYS A 58 -15.65 17.45 1.07
N ILE A 59 -15.07 17.29 2.26
CA ILE A 59 -13.89 16.44 2.48
C ILE A 59 -14.15 14.99 2.08
N ILE A 60 -15.28 14.43 2.50
CA ILE A 60 -15.66 13.06 2.15
C ILE A 60 -15.73 12.89 0.64
N ASN A 61 -16.30 13.86 -0.07
CA ASN A 61 -16.41 13.83 -1.53
C ASN A 61 -15.04 13.97 -2.23
N GLU A 62 -14.13 14.76 -1.68
CA GLU A 62 -12.77 14.88 -2.18
C GLU A 62 -12.03 13.55 -2.03
N LEU A 63 -12.07 12.91 -0.85
CA LEU A 63 -11.46 11.60 -0.61
C LEU A 63 -12.02 10.50 -1.53
N LYS A 64 -13.32 10.49 -1.79
CA LYS A 64 -13.97 9.53 -2.71
C LYS A 64 -13.44 9.59 -4.14
N ASN A 65 -12.87 10.70 -4.54
CA ASN A 65 -12.27 10.89 -5.86
C ASN A 65 -10.74 10.70 -5.86
N GLN A 66 -10.14 10.54 -4.68
CA GLN A 66 -8.69 10.42 -4.54
C GLN A 66 -8.22 9.00 -4.87
N GLU A 67 -7.22 8.90 -5.74
CA GLU A 67 -6.39 7.71 -5.92
C GLU A 67 -5.10 7.88 -5.14
N LEU A 68 -4.76 6.86 -4.36
CA LEU A 68 -3.52 6.83 -3.58
C LEU A 68 -2.61 5.74 -4.14
N THR A 69 -1.30 6.01 -4.15
CA THR A 69 -0.29 5.01 -4.46
C THR A 69 0.60 4.77 -3.25
N VAL A 70 0.81 3.51 -2.92
CA VAL A 70 1.60 3.09 -1.77
C VAL A 70 2.67 2.11 -2.23
N TYR A 71 3.92 2.44 -2.01
CA TYR A 71 5.06 1.53 -2.18
C TYR A 71 5.48 1.01 -0.80
N MET A 72 5.43 -0.31 -0.63
CA MET A 72 5.78 -0.98 0.62
C MET A 72 7.10 -1.75 0.41
N LEU A 73 8.20 -1.19 0.87
CA LEU A 73 9.53 -1.81 0.82
C LEU A 73 9.68 -2.77 1.99
N ALA A 74 10.28 -3.94 1.78
CA ALA A 74 10.41 -4.98 2.81
C ALA A 74 9.07 -5.27 3.51
N ASN A 75 8.04 -5.57 2.73
CA ASN A 75 6.66 -5.63 3.24
C ASN A 75 6.46 -6.72 4.29
N GLN A 76 6.03 -6.33 5.49
CA GLN A 76 5.79 -7.23 6.62
C GLN A 76 4.31 -7.45 6.95
N LEU A 77 3.38 -6.93 6.17
CA LEU A 77 1.94 -6.94 6.51
C LEU A 77 1.40 -8.31 6.93
N PRO A 78 1.67 -9.43 6.19
CA PRO A 78 1.12 -10.72 6.56
C PRO A 78 1.62 -11.22 7.92
N MET A 79 2.89 -10.99 8.24
CA MET A 79 3.47 -11.37 9.53
C MET A 79 2.90 -10.51 10.66
N LEU A 80 2.81 -9.21 10.46
CA LEU A 80 2.35 -8.26 11.48
C LEU A 80 0.82 -8.31 11.69
N GLN A 81 0.09 -9.11 10.92
CA GLN A 81 -1.34 -9.31 11.11
C GLN A 81 -1.67 -10.37 12.17
N ILE A 82 -0.71 -11.18 12.58
CA ILE A 82 -0.91 -12.26 13.55
C ILE A 82 -1.49 -11.70 14.85
N GLY A 83 -2.62 -12.25 15.30
CA GLY A 83 -3.31 -11.82 16.53
C GLY A 83 -4.11 -10.52 16.43
N ARG A 84 -4.15 -9.85 15.26
CA ARG A 84 -4.90 -8.60 15.07
C ARG A 84 -6.32 -8.84 14.60
N LYS A 85 -7.21 -7.92 14.96
CA LYS A 85 -8.62 -7.97 14.54
C LYS A 85 -8.75 -7.64 13.05
N LYS A 86 -9.74 -8.26 12.41
CA LYS A 86 -10.15 -7.90 11.06
C LYS A 86 -10.92 -6.57 11.06
N PRO A 87 -10.85 -5.78 9.98
CA PRO A 87 -11.73 -4.63 9.80
C PRO A 87 -13.21 -5.06 9.85
N LYS A 88 -14.09 -4.16 10.25
CA LYS A 88 -15.54 -4.44 10.32
C LYS A 88 -16.14 -4.74 8.95
N ILE A 89 -15.64 -4.07 7.92
CA ILE A 89 -16.09 -4.23 6.54
C ILE A 89 -14.93 -4.82 5.73
N ASN A 90 -14.93 -6.14 5.59
CA ASN A 90 -13.96 -6.90 4.83
C ASN A 90 -14.64 -7.87 3.87
N ASN A 91 -13.92 -8.44 2.93
CA ASN A 91 -14.39 -9.41 1.94
C ASN A 91 -15.59 -8.92 1.11
N ARG A 92 -15.65 -7.60 0.85
CA ARG A 92 -16.74 -6.95 0.11
C ARG A 92 -16.23 -5.91 -0.89
N ILE A 93 -14.96 -6.02 -1.32
CA ILE A 93 -14.34 -5.07 -2.25
C ILE A 93 -15.21 -4.83 -3.50
N PRO A 94 -15.75 -5.84 -4.20
CA PRO A 94 -16.57 -5.61 -5.37
C PRO A 94 -17.84 -4.79 -5.11
N GLU A 95 -18.40 -4.88 -3.89
CA GLU A 95 -19.60 -4.12 -3.54
C GLU A 95 -19.33 -2.63 -3.35
N TYR A 96 -18.13 -2.27 -2.87
CA TYR A 96 -17.73 -0.89 -2.60
C TYR A 96 -16.97 -0.25 -3.76
N CYS A 97 -16.23 -1.03 -4.55
CA CYS A 97 -15.24 -0.49 -5.49
C CYS A 97 -15.67 -0.59 -6.95
N SER A 98 -16.61 -1.48 -7.27
CA SER A 98 -17.22 -1.53 -8.60
C SER A 98 -18.24 -0.40 -8.77
N PRO A 99 -18.27 0.33 -9.90
CA PRO A 99 -19.31 1.34 -10.19
C PRO A 99 -20.75 0.81 -10.10
N LYS A 100 -20.94 -0.50 -10.31
CA LYS A 100 -22.22 -1.20 -10.19
C LYS A 100 -22.43 -1.82 -8.79
N GLY A 101 -21.47 -1.66 -7.89
CA GLY A 101 -21.54 -2.23 -6.54
C GLY A 101 -22.60 -1.57 -5.69
N LYS A 102 -23.28 -2.38 -4.87
CA LYS A 102 -24.40 -1.94 -4.01
C LYS A 102 -24.01 -0.79 -3.07
N HIS A 103 -22.76 -0.73 -2.66
CA HIS A 103 -22.21 0.24 -1.71
C HIS A 103 -21.16 1.17 -2.31
N TYR A 104 -21.18 1.34 -3.64
CA TYR A 104 -20.19 2.17 -4.33
C TYR A 104 -20.11 3.61 -3.80
N GLN A 105 -21.24 4.16 -3.37
CA GLN A 105 -21.29 5.51 -2.80
C GLN A 105 -20.75 5.60 -1.37
N ASP A 106 -20.58 4.46 -0.71
CA ASP A 106 -20.07 4.39 0.67
C ASP A 106 -18.55 4.16 0.74
N ARG A 107 -17.86 4.05 -0.40
CA ARG A 107 -16.39 3.96 -0.44
C ARG A 107 -15.76 5.25 0.08
N VAL A 108 -14.57 5.15 0.62
CA VAL A 108 -13.81 6.31 1.16
C VAL A 108 -12.78 6.81 0.16
N PHE A 109 -12.09 5.92 -0.53
CA PHE A 109 -11.17 6.29 -1.61
C PHE A 109 -11.68 5.78 -2.96
N LYS A 110 -11.27 6.43 -4.03
CA LYS A 110 -11.52 5.92 -5.38
C LYS A 110 -10.76 4.61 -5.58
N LYS A 111 -9.48 4.60 -5.18
CA LYS A 111 -8.60 3.44 -5.23
C LYS A 111 -7.37 3.66 -4.36
N VAL A 112 -6.89 2.60 -3.70
CA VAL A 112 -5.58 2.57 -3.06
C VAL A 112 -4.73 1.51 -3.78
N ASN A 113 -3.81 1.97 -4.63
CA ASN A 113 -2.86 1.12 -5.34
C ASN A 113 -1.68 0.82 -4.41
N ILE A 114 -1.45 -0.44 -4.11
CA ILE A 114 -0.37 -0.90 -3.24
C ILE A 114 0.61 -1.72 -4.07
N VAL A 115 1.87 -1.34 -4.05
CA VAL A 115 2.98 -2.11 -4.64
C VAL A 115 3.83 -2.63 -3.49
N ALA A 116 3.76 -3.93 -3.24
CA ALA A 116 4.48 -4.58 -2.15
C ALA A 116 5.75 -5.24 -2.68
N PHE A 117 6.91 -4.77 -2.23
CA PHE A 117 8.21 -5.31 -2.57
C PHE A 117 8.66 -6.32 -1.51
N SER A 118 9.13 -7.48 -1.99
CA SER A 118 9.65 -8.56 -1.16
C SER A 118 10.91 -9.13 -1.80
N ASP A 119 11.88 -9.55 -0.97
CA ASP A 119 13.05 -10.32 -1.39
C ASP A 119 12.92 -11.75 -0.84
N PRO A 120 13.08 -12.79 -1.65
CA PRO A 120 13.03 -14.19 -1.17
C PRO A 120 14.05 -14.51 -0.08
N ASN A 121 15.13 -13.73 0.03
CA ASN A 121 16.17 -13.89 1.06
C ASN A 121 15.89 -13.05 2.32
N ASP A 122 14.91 -12.14 2.26
CA ASP A 122 14.47 -11.37 3.42
C ASP A 122 13.41 -12.17 4.19
N ILE A 123 13.83 -12.78 5.30
CA ILE A 123 12.96 -13.62 6.13
C ILE A 123 11.80 -12.87 6.81
N LEU A 124 11.79 -11.55 6.73
CA LEU A 124 10.76 -10.68 7.33
C LEU A 124 9.79 -10.12 6.28
N SER A 125 10.09 -10.21 4.98
CA SER A 125 9.22 -9.69 3.94
C SER A 125 8.37 -10.79 3.28
N TYR A 126 7.13 -10.42 2.91
CA TYR A 126 6.15 -11.37 2.40
C TYR A 126 5.27 -10.73 1.33
N ASP A 127 4.87 -11.55 0.35
CA ASP A 127 3.80 -11.19 -0.56
C ASP A 127 2.48 -10.94 0.17
N VAL A 128 1.66 -10.08 -0.39
CA VAL A 128 0.29 -9.84 0.07
C VAL A 128 -0.68 -10.57 -0.86
N PRO A 129 -1.11 -11.79 -0.53
CA PRO A 129 -2.02 -12.53 -1.39
C PRO A 129 -3.43 -11.93 -1.39
N GLN A 130 -4.20 -12.12 -2.46
CA GLN A 130 -5.57 -11.59 -2.58
C GLN A 130 -6.45 -11.94 -1.37
N ARG A 131 -6.38 -13.18 -0.90
CA ARG A 131 -7.11 -13.62 0.30
C ARG A 131 -6.77 -12.79 1.54
N PHE A 132 -5.52 -12.32 1.65
CA PHE A 132 -5.13 -11.43 2.75
C PHE A 132 -5.78 -10.05 2.60
N VAL A 133 -5.77 -9.50 1.38
CA VAL A 133 -6.43 -8.21 1.06
C VAL A 133 -7.91 -8.29 1.40
N ASP A 134 -8.61 -9.30 0.92
CA ASP A 134 -10.04 -9.49 1.16
C ASP A 134 -10.37 -9.59 2.65
N THR A 135 -9.49 -10.23 3.43
CA THR A 135 -9.74 -10.51 4.85
C THR A 135 -9.35 -9.37 5.78
N TYR A 136 -8.25 -8.68 5.47
CA TYR A 136 -7.57 -7.79 6.43
C TYR A 136 -7.49 -6.32 6.00
N PHE A 137 -7.96 -5.98 4.79
CA PHE A 137 -8.16 -4.60 4.40
C PHE A 137 -9.63 -4.20 4.52
N ASP A 138 -9.87 -2.96 4.87
CA ASP A 138 -11.23 -2.43 4.82
C ASP A 138 -11.67 -2.27 3.36
N SER A 139 -12.77 -2.89 3.00
CA SER A 139 -13.26 -2.90 1.60
C SER A 139 -13.58 -1.51 1.06
N ARG A 140 -13.86 -0.54 1.94
CA ARG A 140 -14.14 0.85 1.56
C ARG A 140 -12.92 1.62 1.07
N MET A 141 -11.72 1.09 1.31
CA MET A 141 -10.45 1.65 0.80
C MET A 141 -10.27 1.42 -0.70
N CYS A 142 -10.99 0.48 -1.28
CA CYS A 142 -10.78 0.00 -2.65
C CYS A 142 -9.31 -0.40 -2.92
N PRO A 143 -8.73 -1.29 -2.11
CA PRO A 143 -7.35 -1.70 -2.25
C PRO A 143 -7.14 -2.55 -3.51
N ALA A 144 -6.04 -2.29 -4.22
CA ALA A 144 -5.51 -3.11 -5.30
C ALA A 144 -4.03 -3.34 -5.04
N VAL A 145 -3.60 -4.60 -4.94
CA VAL A 145 -2.24 -4.95 -4.58
C VAL A 145 -1.50 -5.57 -5.76
N THR A 146 -0.26 -5.14 -5.95
CA THR A 146 0.71 -5.75 -6.86
C THR A 146 1.91 -6.18 -6.03
N ASN A 147 2.26 -7.46 -6.07
CA ASN A 147 3.47 -7.96 -5.43
C ASN A 147 4.63 -7.91 -6.43
N VAL A 148 5.79 -7.46 -5.96
CA VAL A 148 7.03 -7.39 -6.73
C VAL A 148 8.13 -8.10 -5.94
N ASN A 149 8.56 -9.25 -6.46
CA ASN A 149 9.63 -10.05 -5.86
C ASN A 149 10.94 -9.79 -6.62
N LEU A 150 11.97 -9.39 -5.89
CA LEU A 150 13.31 -9.14 -6.45
C LEU A 150 14.40 -9.38 -5.40
N ASN A 151 15.55 -9.84 -5.83
CA ASN A 151 16.72 -9.97 -4.96
C ASN A 151 17.40 -8.60 -4.85
N VAL A 152 17.33 -7.95 -3.70
CA VAL A 152 17.97 -6.64 -3.45
C VAL A 152 19.39 -6.79 -2.93
N ALA A 153 19.67 -7.84 -2.15
CA ALA A 153 21.00 -8.09 -1.62
C ALA A 153 21.88 -8.89 -2.60
N GLU A 154 23.17 -8.56 -2.62
CA GLU A 154 24.15 -9.28 -3.41
C GLU A 154 24.48 -10.64 -2.78
N GLU A 155 24.73 -11.63 -3.64
CA GLU A 155 25.20 -12.93 -3.24
C GLU A 155 26.68 -12.89 -2.88
N ILE A 156 27.03 -13.45 -1.73
CA ILE A 156 28.40 -13.61 -1.27
C ILE A 156 28.83 -15.08 -1.45
N SER A 157 29.88 -15.31 -2.17
CA SER A 157 30.47 -16.68 -2.27
C SER A 157 31.23 -17.02 -1.00
N ALA A 158 30.73 -18.00 -0.24
CA ALA A 158 31.40 -18.52 0.94
C ALA A 158 31.42 -20.05 0.90
N PHE A 159 32.62 -20.65 1.07
CA PHE A 159 32.83 -22.11 1.07
C PHE A 159 32.26 -22.83 -0.18
N GLY A 160 32.29 -22.17 -1.36
CA GLY A 160 31.75 -22.72 -2.61
C GLY A 160 30.26 -22.72 -2.72
N MET A 161 29.55 -22.05 -1.80
CA MET A 161 28.13 -21.83 -1.83
C MET A 161 27.81 -20.32 -1.98
N SER A 162 26.72 -20.02 -2.68
CA SER A 162 26.20 -18.65 -2.74
C SER A 162 25.27 -18.42 -1.55
N VAL A 163 25.58 -17.42 -0.74
CA VAL A 163 24.83 -17.08 0.47
C VAL A 163 24.46 -15.60 0.42
N VAL A 164 23.21 -15.27 0.74
CA VAL A 164 22.74 -13.89 0.89
C VAL A 164 22.57 -13.57 2.37
N ASN A 165 23.02 -12.38 2.78
CA ASN A 165 22.80 -11.92 4.15
C ASN A 165 21.33 -11.45 4.31
N PRO A 166 20.52 -12.09 5.16
CA PRO A 166 19.10 -11.72 5.33
C PRO A 166 18.90 -10.30 5.86
N VAL A 167 19.83 -9.76 6.62
CA VAL A 167 19.77 -8.38 7.12
C VAL A 167 19.94 -7.39 5.97
N THR A 168 20.94 -7.63 5.12
CA THR A 168 21.16 -6.83 3.90
C THR A 168 19.95 -6.93 2.98
N ALA A 169 19.40 -8.14 2.79
CA ALA A 169 18.17 -8.32 2.02
C ALA A 169 16.97 -7.53 2.57
N HIS A 170 16.94 -7.26 3.89
CA HIS A 170 15.88 -6.46 4.52
C HIS A 170 16.10 -4.95 4.41
N THR A 171 17.34 -4.47 4.30
CA THR A 171 17.67 -3.05 4.42
C THR A 171 18.00 -2.34 3.11
N GLU A 172 18.29 -3.07 2.02
CA GLU A 172 18.82 -2.49 0.79
C GLU A 172 17.73 -2.10 -0.26
N TYR A 173 16.46 -2.19 0.08
CA TYR A 173 15.37 -1.86 -0.86
C TYR A 173 15.41 -0.41 -1.35
N ASP A 174 15.80 0.53 -0.52
CA ASP A 174 15.87 1.96 -0.84
C ASP A 174 17.11 2.33 -1.67
N ASN A 175 18.10 1.44 -1.75
CA ASN A 175 19.29 1.58 -2.58
C ASN A 175 19.17 0.85 -3.94
N ASP A 176 18.14 0.03 -4.13
CA ASP A 176 17.97 -0.72 -5.38
C ASP A 176 17.43 0.18 -6.50
N VAL A 177 18.26 0.40 -7.52
CA VAL A 177 17.92 1.26 -8.66
C VAL A 177 16.63 0.83 -9.38
N ARG A 178 16.29 -0.46 -9.36
CA ARG A 178 15.06 -0.99 -9.98
C ARG A 178 13.83 -0.51 -9.23
N ILE A 179 13.90 -0.53 -7.90
CA ILE A 179 12.81 -0.02 -7.02
C ILE A 179 12.68 1.49 -7.18
N ILE A 180 13.81 2.21 -7.15
CA ILE A 180 13.82 3.67 -7.34
C ILE A 180 13.17 4.05 -8.67
N GLU A 181 13.51 3.38 -9.75
CA GLU A 181 12.90 3.63 -11.06
C GLU A 181 11.41 3.31 -11.09
N MET A 182 10.99 2.21 -10.44
CA MET A 182 9.57 1.87 -10.32
C MET A 182 8.76 2.94 -9.57
N ILE A 183 9.35 3.50 -8.52
CA ILE A 183 8.72 4.59 -7.76
C ILE A 183 8.66 5.86 -8.60
N ALA A 184 9.73 6.19 -9.32
CA ALA A 184 9.84 7.42 -10.10
C ALA A 184 8.96 7.43 -11.35
N GLN A 185 8.86 6.30 -12.05
CA GLN A 185 8.13 6.18 -13.34
C GLN A 185 6.71 5.63 -13.19
N GLY A 186 6.38 5.08 -12.01
CA GLY A 186 5.14 4.35 -11.80
C GLY A 186 5.18 2.92 -12.34
N THR A 187 4.18 2.14 -12.00
CA THR A 187 4.13 0.71 -12.34
C THR A 187 3.56 0.41 -13.73
N ASN A 188 2.98 1.40 -14.41
CA ASN A 188 2.30 1.19 -15.70
C ASN A 188 3.25 0.90 -16.85
N ASP A 189 4.49 1.39 -16.81
CA ASP A 189 5.48 1.25 -17.87
C ASP A 189 6.52 0.13 -17.65
N PHE A 190 6.27 -0.73 -16.69
CA PHE A 190 7.14 -1.85 -16.34
C PHE A 190 7.53 -2.74 -17.52
N LYS A 191 6.59 -3.00 -18.43
CA LYS A 191 6.81 -3.87 -19.60
C LYS A 191 7.66 -3.21 -20.68
N SER A 192 7.75 -1.90 -20.70
CA SER A 192 8.47 -1.11 -21.70
C SER A 192 9.87 -0.69 -21.27
N ASN A 193 10.22 -0.81 -19.98
CA ASN A 193 11.53 -0.42 -19.48
C ASN A 193 12.58 -1.53 -19.70
N PRO A 194 13.59 -1.32 -20.60
CA PRO A 194 14.60 -2.33 -20.92
C PRO A 194 15.49 -2.76 -19.77
N LEU A 195 15.68 -1.89 -18.76
CA LEU A 195 16.47 -2.19 -17.56
C LEU A 195 15.74 -3.16 -16.64
N LEU A 196 14.43 -3.01 -16.53
CA LEU A 196 13.58 -3.86 -15.71
C LEU A 196 13.33 -5.22 -16.36
N SER A 197 13.10 -5.25 -17.68
CA SER A 197 12.83 -6.48 -18.42
C SER A 197 14.01 -7.45 -18.46
N LYS A 198 15.26 -6.98 -18.37
CA LYS A 198 16.47 -7.81 -18.37
C LYS A 198 16.86 -8.37 -17.00
N LYS A 199 16.46 -7.74 -15.90
CA LYS A 199 16.90 -8.08 -14.55
C LYS A 199 15.80 -8.56 -13.59
N CYS A 200 14.54 -8.43 -13.96
CA CYS A 200 13.43 -8.82 -13.10
C CYS A 200 12.60 -9.92 -13.76
N LYS A 201 12.55 -11.07 -13.10
CA LYS A 201 11.54 -12.09 -13.42
C LYS A 201 10.27 -11.72 -12.68
N MET A 202 9.42 -10.90 -13.33
CA MET A 202 8.12 -10.56 -12.74
C MET A 202 7.16 -11.70 -13.00
N THR A 203 6.67 -12.29 -11.92
CA THR A 203 5.50 -13.16 -11.95
C THR A 203 4.31 -12.29 -11.55
N LEU A 204 3.55 -11.82 -12.55
CA LEU A 204 2.20 -11.34 -12.28
C LEU A 204 1.42 -12.57 -11.85
N LEU A 205 1.07 -12.63 -10.58
CA LEU A 205 0.08 -13.58 -10.12
C LEU A 205 -1.25 -13.12 -10.73
N GLN A 206 -1.60 -13.72 -11.85
CA GLN A 206 -2.97 -13.69 -12.34
C GLN A 206 -3.73 -14.73 -11.52
N ASP A 207 -4.89 -14.31 -11.00
CA ASP A 207 -5.88 -15.13 -10.31
C ASP A 207 -6.24 -16.44 -11.04
#